data_b79c75a320749001c275a9f3834dcc72
#
_entry.id   b79c75a320749001c275a9f3834dcc72
#
_cell.length_a   1.000
_cell.length_b   1.000
_cell.length_c   1.000
_cell.angle_alpha   90.00
_cell.angle_beta   90.00
_cell.angle_gamma   90.00
#
_symmetry.space_group_name_H-M   'P 1'
#
loop_
_entity.id
_entity.type
_entity.pdbx_description
1 polymer ?
#
loop_
_entity_poly.entity_id
_entity_poly.type
_entity_poly.pdbx_seq_one_letter_code
_entity_poly.pdbx_strand_id
1 'polypeptide(L)'
;MDTSQLKRIPLFADASDADLAKVAVFAQSKEVPEGETAVTEGGFSRELLAIEDGTAEVSRDGEHIADLGPGDVFGEAGMLDDQMRSATVIATSRLKLISLGHFEVQRLKKDAPGIYSRIEELVEQRR
;
A
#
# COMPACT_ATOMS: atom_id res chain seq x y z
N MET A 1 4.79 -14.53 -3.61
CA MET A 1 5.92 -13.63 -3.26
C MET A 1 6.71 -14.24 -2.12
N ASP A 2 7.99 -13.95 -2.04
CA ASP A 2 8.87 -14.43 -0.98
C ASP A 2 8.56 -13.71 0.34
N THR A 3 8.38 -14.48 1.41
CA THR A 3 8.09 -13.90 2.74
C THR A 3 9.24 -13.06 3.27
N SER A 4 10.49 -13.37 2.91
CA SER A 4 11.63 -12.55 3.33
C SER A 4 11.59 -11.15 2.71
N GLN A 5 11.07 -11.02 1.49
CA GLN A 5 10.86 -9.73 0.85
C GLN A 5 9.79 -8.92 1.58
N LEU A 6 8.69 -9.56 1.95
CA LEU A 6 7.62 -8.91 2.72
C LEU A 6 8.11 -8.42 4.08
N LYS A 7 8.93 -9.20 4.74
CA LYS A 7 9.42 -8.90 6.08
C LYS A 7 10.26 -7.62 6.14
N ARG A 8 10.84 -7.20 5.02
CA ARG A 8 11.59 -5.95 4.94
C ARG A 8 10.72 -4.71 4.92
N ILE A 9 9.42 -4.87 4.71
CA ILE A 9 8.46 -3.76 4.71
C ILE A 9 7.98 -3.55 6.14
N PRO A 10 8.07 -2.33 6.68
CA PRO A 10 7.67 -2.07 8.08
C PRO A 10 6.28 -2.57 8.45
N LEU A 11 5.33 -2.50 7.53
CA LEU A 11 3.97 -3.02 7.74
C LEU A 11 3.97 -4.47 8.19
N PHE A 12 4.90 -5.29 7.69
CA PHE A 12 4.97 -6.73 7.93
C PHE A 12 6.10 -7.14 8.86
N ALA A 13 6.89 -6.19 9.37
CA ALA A 13 8.11 -6.51 10.12
C ALA A 13 7.85 -7.36 11.37
N ASP A 14 6.73 -7.13 12.05
CA ASP A 14 6.36 -7.84 13.29
C ASP A 14 5.43 -9.02 13.07
N ALA A 15 5.07 -9.32 11.83
CA ALA A 15 4.16 -10.41 11.52
C ALA A 15 4.85 -11.76 11.68
N SER A 16 4.09 -12.79 12.10
CA SER A 16 4.62 -14.15 12.18
C SER A 16 4.86 -14.72 10.79
N ASP A 17 5.72 -15.72 10.69
CA ASP A 17 5.98 -16.39 9.41
C ASP A 17 4.71 -17.02 8.85
N ALA A 18 3.84 -17.54 9.70
CA ALA A 18 2.56 -18.11 9.27
C ALA A 18 1.65 -17.05 8.64
N ASP A 19 1.58 -15.86 9.23
CA ASP A 19 0.77 -14.77 8.70
C ASP A 19 1.37 -14.21 7.41
N LEU A 20 2.70 -14.08 7.34
CA LEU A 20 3.38 -13.65 6.12
C LEU A 20 3.14 -14.61 4.97
N ALA A 21 3.11 -15.91 5.23
CA ALA A 21 2.81 -16.90 4.20
C ALA A 21 1.42 -16.69 3.60
N LYS A 22 0.45 -16.27 4.39
CA LYS A 22 -0.90 -15.97 3.91
C LYS A 22 -0.93 -14.77 2.97
N VAL A 23 -0.16 -13.74 3.30
CA VAL A 23 -0.04 -12.55 2.46
C VAL A 23 0.73 -12.86 1.18
N ALA A 24 1.79 -13.65 1.27
CA ALA A 24 2.65 -14.00 0.14
C ALA A 24 1.90 -14.66 -1.00
N VAL A 25 0.81 -15.37 -0.69
CA VAL A 25 0.00 -16.06 -1.69
C VAL A 25 -0.59 -15.08 -2.71
N PHE A 26 -1.01 -13.89 -2.29
CA PHE A 26 -1.68 -12.94 -3.18
C PHE A 26 -0.91 -11.64 -3.42
N ALA A 27 0.16 -11.37 -2.69
CA ALA A 27 0.93 -10.14 -2.86
C ALA A 27 1.67 -10.14 -4.19
N GLN A 28 1.70 -8.99 -4.87
CA GLN A 28 2.35 -8.85 -6.16
C GLN A 28 3.31 -7.67 -6.16
N SER A 29 4.44 -7.82 -6.86
CA SER A 29 5.39 -6.73 -7.08
C SER A 29 4.95 -5.90 -8.27
N LYS A 30 5.06 -4.56 -8.12
CA LYS A 30 4.82 -3.61 -9.21
C LYS A 30 5.94 -2.59 -9.25
N GLU A 31 6.22 -2.05 -10.43
CA GLU A 31 7.18 -0.96 -10.58
C GLU A 31 6.52 0.18 -11.32
N VAL A 32 6.85 1.41 -10.89
CA VAL A 32 6.39 2.64 -11.54
C VAL A 32 7.62 3.47 -11.87
N PRO A 33 7.87 3.77 -13.14
CA PRO A 33 9.02 4.60 -13.51
C PRO A 33 8.90 6.02 -12.96
N GLU A 34 10.05 6.67 -12.76
CA GLU A 34 10.08 8.06 -12.32
C GLU A 34 9.23 8.94 -13.24
N GLY A 35 8.43 9.81 -12.64
CA GLY A 35 7.55 10.74 -13.37
C GLY A 35 6.19 10.19 -13.73
N GLU A 36 5.98 8.88 -13.60
CA GLU A 36 4.68 8.27 -13.92
C GLU A 36 3.74 8.25 -12.71
N THR A 37 2.45 8.26 -12.99
CA THR A 37 1.41 8.26 -11.96
C THR A 37 1.15 6.83 -11.47
N ALA A 38 1.26 6.62 -10.15
CA ALA A 38 0.95 5.34 -9.54
C ALA A 38 -0.55 5.21 -9.26
N VAL A 39 -1.18 6.27 -8.75
CA VAL A 39 -2.64 6.31 -8.54
C VAL A 39 -3.14 7.70 -8.91
N THR A 40 -4.37 7.78 -9.44
CA THR A 40 -5.01 9.02 -9.87
C THR A 40 -6.18 9.34 -8.94
N GLU A 41 -6.26 10.60 -8.48
CA GLU A 41 -7.39 11.02 -7.66
C GLU A 41 -8.70 10.90 -8.45
N GLY A 42 -9.77 10.56 -7.76
CA GLY A 42 -11.05 10.31 -8.39
C GLY A 42 -11.23 8.90 -8.94
N GLY A 43 -10.16 8.10 -8.99
CA GLY A 43 -10.24 6.71 -9.41
C GLY A 43 -10.70 5.79 -8.28
N PHE A 44 -11.29 4.65 -8.64
CA PHE A 44 -11.62 3.64 -7.63
C PHE A 44 -10.38 2.89 -7.19
N SER A 45 -10.30 2.62 -5.89
CA SER A 45 -9.23 1.81 -5.33
C SER A 45 -9.63 0.33 -5.38
N ARG A 46 -8.72 -0.49 -5.92
CA ARG A 46 -8.86 -1.95 -5.92
C ARG A 46 -7.71 -2.63 -5.23
N GLU A 47 -6.75 -1.85 -4.75
CA GLU A 47 -5.54 -2.41 -4.14
C GLU A 47 -4.93 -1.43 -3.15
N LEU A 48 -4.29 -2.01 -2.14
CA LEU A 48 -3.44 -1.31 -1.20
C LEU A 48 -2.02 -1.43 -1.72
N LEU A 49 -1.29 -0.32 -1.75
CA LEU A 49 0.08 -0.29 -2.25
C LEU A 49 1.04 0.09 -1.14
N ALA A 50 2.09 -0.71 -0.94
CA ALA A 50 3.14 -0.44 0.03
C ALA A 50 4.45 -0.18 -0.71
N ILE A 51 5.18 0.87 -0.32
CA ILE A 51 6.45 1.20 -0.97
C ILE A 51 7.56 0.33 -0.39
N GLU A 52 8.18 -0.48 -1.25
CA GLU A 52 9.36 -1.27 -0.91
C GLU A 52 10.63 -0.44 -1.08
N ASP A 53 10.71 0.32 -2.19
CA ASP A 53 11.86 1.14 -2.51
C ASP A 53 11.43 2.31 -3.39
N GLY A 54 12.16 3.43 -3.32
CA GLY A 54 11.87 4.62 -4.09
C GLY A 54 11.04 5.64 -3.34
N THR A 55 10.71 6.72 -4.04
CA THR A 55 9.97 7.85 -3.46
C THR A 55 8.84 8.29 -4.38
N ALA A 56 7.85 8.95 -3.80
CA ALA A 56 6.70 9.46 -4.53
C ALA A 56 6.19 10.73 -3.87
N GLU A 57 5.43 11.53 -4.60
CA GLU A 57 4.75 12.69 -4.01
C GLU A 57 3.24 12.55 -4.19
N VAL A 58 2.52 13.06 -3.20
CA VAL A 58 1.06 13.05 -3.17
C VAL A 58 0.56 14.45 -3.45
N SER A 59 -0.41 14.57 -4.37
CA SER A 59 -1.06 15.84 -4.67
C SER A 59 -2.58 15.67 -4.65
N ARG A 60 -3.27 16.77 -4.34
CA ARG A 60 -4.73 16.83 -4.38
C ARG A 60 -5.11 18.16 -5.00
N ASP A 61 -5.96 18.10 -6.04
CA ASP A 61 -6.36 19.28 -6.79
C ASP A 61 -5.16 20.07 -7.33
N GLY A 62 -4.10 19.35 -7.73
CA GLY A 62 -2.87 19.95 -8.25
C GLY A 62 -1.92 20.49 -7.19
N GLU A 63 -2.26 20.40 -5.91
CA GLU A 63 -1.44 20.90 -4.81
C GLU A 63 -0.69 19.77 -4.12
N HIS A 64 0.62 19.94 -3.94
CA HIS A 64 1.46 18.99 -3.22
C HIS A 64 1.07 18.95 -1.74
N ILE A 65 0.78 17.74 -1.22
CA ILE A 65 0.37 17.59 0.18
C ILE A 65 1.29 16.70 1.02
N ALA A 66 2.08 15.83 0.40
CA ALA A 66 3.00 14.95 1.16
C ALA A 66 4.02 14.29 0.26
N ASP A 67 5.10 13.81 0.88
CA ASP A 67 6.09 12.95 0.23
C ASP A 67 6.04 11.57 0.87
N LEU A 68 6.22 10.54 0.05
CA LEU A 68 6.20 9.15 0.49
C LEU A 68 7.54 8.48 0.20
N GLY A 69 7.91 7.53 1.04
CA GLY A 69 9.12 6.73 0.89
C GLY A 69 8.92 5.29 1.35
N PRO A 70 10.02 4.52 1.45
CA PRO A 70 9.93 3.12 1.86
C PRO A 70 9.20 2.96 3.19
N GLY A 71 8.28 2.00 3.25
CA GLY A 71 7.46 1.75 4.42
C GLY A 71 6.10 2.44 4.40
N ASP A 72 5.92 3.44 3.55
CA ASP A 72 4.61 4.09 3.43
C ASP A 72 3.64 3.26 2.61
N VAL A 73 2.36 3.41 2.93
CA VAL A 73 1.27 2.75 2.19
C VAL A 73 0.32 3.80 1.63
N PHE A 74 -0.33 3.50 0.51
CA PHE A 74 -1.31 4.39 -0.09
C PHE A 74 -2.36 3.60 -0.88
N GLY A 75 -3.40 4.27 -1.31
CA GLY A 75 -4.55 3.64 -1.95
C GLY A 75 -5.57 3.11 -0.95
N GLU A 76 -5.25 3.20 0.33
CA GLU A 76 -6.00 2.59 1.43
C GLU A 76 -7.36 3.23 1.68
N ALA A 77 -7.49 4.54 1.46
CA ALA A 77 -8.75 5.23 1.74
C ALA A 77 -9.91 4.65 0.93
N GLY A 78 -9.68 4.44 -0.37
CA GLY A 78 -10.67 3.78 -1.22
C GLY A 78 -10.81 2.30 -0.92
N MET A 79 -9.72 1.67 -0.45
CA MET A 79 -9.70 0.26 -0.11
C MET A 79 -10.63 -0.07 1.05
N LEU A 80 -10.52 0.67 2.15
CA LEU A 80 -11.25 0.37 3.38
C LEU A 80 -12.66 0.98 3.40
N ASP A 81 -12.83 2.13 2.78
CA ASP A 81 -14.09 2.86 2.80
C ASP A 81 -14.91 2.67 1.53
N ASP A 82 -14.39 1.87 0.59
CA ASP A 82 -15.03 1.60 -0.70
C ASP A 82 -15.29 2.90 -1.49
N GLN A 83 -14.40 3.88 -1.33
CA GLN A 83 -14.50 5.20 -1.92
C GLN A 83 -13.49 5.40 -3.05
N MET A 84 -13.68 6.49 -3.79
CA MET A 84 -12.71 6.90 -4.80
C MET A 84 -11.42 7.36 -4.13
N ARG A 85 -10.30 7.21 -4.84
CA ARG A 85 -9.00 7.64 -4.32
C ARG A 85 -9.03 9.15 -4.07
N SER A 86 -8.51 9.56 -2.92
CA SER A 86 -8.56 10.95 -2.48
C SER A 86 -7.43 11.82 -3.02
N ALA A 87 -6.42 11.23 -3.63
CA ALA A 87 -5.25 11.98 -4.09
C ALA A 87 -4.55 11.27 -5.24
N THR A 88 -3.71 12.02 -5.96
CA THR A 88 -2.83 11.51 -7.02
C THR A 88 -1.46 11.25 -6.43
N VAL A 89 -0.84 10.12 -6.77
CA VAL A 89 0.51 9.76 -6.34
C VAL A 89 1.38 9.59 -7.57
N ILE A 90 2.48 10.36 -7.65
CA ILE A 90 3.41 10.36 -8.76
C ILE A 90 4.79 9.92 -8.25
N ALA A 91 5.42 8.97 -8.97
CA ALA A 91 6.76 8.50 -8.63
C ALA A 91 7.79 9.62 -8.86
N THR A 92 8.57 9.96 -7.83
CA THR A 92 9.66 10.94 -7.92
C THR A 92 11.01 10.27 -8.11
N SER A 93 11.04 8.94 -8.05
CA SER A 93 12.14 8.09 -8.45
C SER A 93 11.53 6.77 -8.92
N ARG A 94 12.33 5.84 -9.42
CA ARG A 94 11.83 4.50 -9.73
C ARG A 94 11.21 3.91 -8.47
N LEU A 95 9.96 3.52 -8.54
CA LEU A 95 9.17 3.11 -7.39
C LEU A 95 8.91 1.61 -7.46
N LYS A 96 9.30 0.89 -6.41
CA LYS A 96 8.97 -0.53 -6.24
C LYS A 96 7.88 -0.66 -5.21
N LEU A 97 6.78 -1.30 -5.60
CA LEU A 97 5.58 -1.43 -4.80
C LEU A 97 5.20 -2.88 -4.59
N ILE A 98 4.60 -3.15 -3.44
CA ILE A 98 3.90 -4.40 -3.17
C ILE A 98 2.41 -4.08 -3.23
N SER A 99 1.68 -4.81 -4.07
CA SER A 99 0.25 -4.62 -4.27
C SER A 99 -0.53 -5.71 -3.55
N LEU A 100 -1.53 -5.31 -2.78
CA LEU A 100 -2.46 -6.20 -2.08
C LEU A 100 -3.87 -5.89 -2.55
N GLY A 101 -4.58 -6.89 -3.08
CA GLY A 101 -5.92 -6.71 -3.60
C GLY A 101 -6.95 -6.43 -2.51
N HIS A 102 -8.02 -5.73 -2.89
CA HIS A 102 -9.08 -5.32 -1.96
C HIS A 102 -9.70 -6.51 -1.21
N PHE A 103 -10.13 -7.53 -1.94
CA PHE A 103 -10.82 -8.66 -1.32
C PHE A 103 -9.88 -9.48 -0.43
N GLU A 104 -8.63 -9.61 -0.84
CA GLU A 104 -7.62 -10.34 -0.08
C GLU A 104 -7.30 -9.62 1.22
N VAL A 105 -7.21 -8.29 1.20
CA VAL A 105 -7.01 -7.49 2.41
C VAL A 105 -8.18 -7.66 3.38
N GLN A 106 -9.41 -7.66 2.86
CA GLN A 106 -10.58 -7.87 3.72
C GLN A 106 -10.57 -9.25 4.39
N ARG A 107 -10.07 -10.26 3.68
CA ARG A 107 -9.95 -11.62 4.24
C ARG A 107 -8.92 -11.70 5.35
N LEU A 108 -7.91 -10.83 5.35
CA LEU A 108 -6.91 -10.79 6.42
C LEU A 108 -7.53 -10.45 7.78
N LYS A 109 -8.66 -9.77 7.80
CA LYS A 109 -9.37 -9.49 9.04
C LYS A 109 -9.64 -10.76 9.83
N LYS A 110 -9.92 -11.86 9.14
CA LYS A 110 -10.16 -13.17 9.72
C LYS A 110 -8.89 -14.02 9.78
N ASP A 111 -8.12 -14.04 8.69
CA ASP A 111 -7.00 -14.97 8.52
C ASP A 111 -5.70 -14.51 9.18
N ALA A 112 -5.49 -13.21 9.29
CA ALA A 112 -4.28 -12.63 9.89
C ALA A 112 -4.64 -11.29 10.55
N PRO A 113 -5.42 -11.31 11.65
CA PRO A 113 -5.95 -10.08 12.25
C PRO A 113 -4.88 -9.11 12.72
N GLY A 114 -3.69 -9.60 13.09
CA GLY A 114 -2.58 -8.71 13.47
C GLY A 114 -2.11 -7.83 12.32
N ILE A 115 -2.01 -8.41 11.13
CA ILE A 115 -1.63 -7.66 9.92
C ILE A 115 -2.76 -6.68 9.55
N TYR A 116 -4.00 -7.12 9.60
CA TYR A 116 -5.14 -6.26 9.30
C TYR A 116 -5.20 -5.04 10.23
N SER A 117 -4.99 -5.26 11.53
CA SER A 117 -4.96 -4.17 12.52
C SER A 117 -3.85 -3.18 12.23
N ARG A 118 -2.69 -3.65 11.79
CA ARG A 118 -1.57 -2.78 11.44
C ARG A 118 -1.91 -1.91 10.23
N ILE A 119 -2.59 -2.49 9.24
CA ILE A 119 -3.07 -1.73 8.07
C ILE A 119 -4.03 -0.63 8.53
N GLU A 120 -4.98 -0.96 9.40
CA GLU A 120 -5.93 0.03 9.93
C GLU A 120 -5.22 1.17 10.66
N GLU A 121 -4.21 0.86 11.47
CA GLU A 121 -3.43 1.89 12.16
C GLU A 121 -2.77 2.85 11.18
N LEU A 122 -2.18 2.33 10.11
CA LEU A 122 -1.51 3.17 9.11
C LEU A 122 -2.50 4.06 8.36
N VAL A 123 -3.71 3.55 8.09
CA VAL A 123 -4.78 4.32 7.45
C VAL A 123 -5.22 5.46 8.38
N GLU A 124 -5.42 5.17 9.66
CA GLU A 124 -5.86 6.19 10.63
C GLU A 124 -4.82 7.30 10.77
N GLN A 125 -3.55 6.99 10.72
CA GLN A 125 -2.48 7.99 10.80
C GLN A 125 -2.48 8.96 9.62
N ARG A 126 -3.08 8.58 8.49
CA ARG A 126 -3.11 9.39 7.27
C ARG A 126 -4.38 10.23 7.09
N ARG A 127 -5.39 9.96 7.87
CA ARG A 127 -6.67 10.67 7.77
C ARG A 127 -6.65 12.04 8.43
#